data_5efe28b01d47d35c9c9a64f91891f32d
#
_entry.id   5efe28b01d47d35c9c9a64f91891f32d
#
_cell.length_a   1.000
_cell.length_b   1.000
_cell.length_c   1.000
_cell.angle_alpha   90.00
_cell.angle_beta   90.00
_cell.angle_gamma   90.00
#
_symmetry.space_group_name_H-M   'P 1'
#
loop_
_entity.id
_entity.type
_entity.pdbx_description
1 polymer ?
#
loop_
_entity_poly.entity_id
_entity_poly.type
_entity_poly.pdbx_seq_one_letter_code
_entity_poly.pdbx_strand_id
1 'polypeptide(L)'
;MGFCDRGVTVSEFKRFFDRTISRGPDDSRIIDTGKGLLGFHRLAIMGLHPEGMQPFELDGSYVVCNGEIYCFPRLKKKLMETGKYTFVSESDCEILLPMYKEYGTDMFRRLDAEFALILYDGDTQSYIAARDPIGIRPLFYGYDMHGTMLFASEAKNLVGLVWRVRPFPPGCYWKGGQFHRYADPGEAGPVIRGTEDEICAGIRERLIKGVEKRLVSDAKVGFLLSGGLDSSLVCAIAARLTGKKIRTFAIGMSGDAIDLGYAREVAEFIGSDHMEVVVPVKEAVAALSDVIATIGSYDITTVRASVGMY
;
A
#
# COMPACT_ATOMS: atom_id res chain seq x y z
N MET A 1 10.75 6.80 1.09
CA MET A 1 11.43 7.79 0.24
C MET A 1 12.82 7.30 -0.11
N GLY A 2 13.29 7.51 -1.33
CA GLY A 2 14.65 7.14 -1.74
C GLY A 2 15.30 8.24 -2.55
N PHE A 3 16.58 8.46 -2.31
CA PHE A 3 17.46 9.35 -3.06
C PHE A 3 18.62 8.50 -3.60
N CYS A 4 18.71 8.35 -4.91
CA CYS A 4 19.57 7.35 -5.55
C CYS A 4 21.00 7.85 -5.85
N ASP A 5 21.53 8.82 -5.11
CA ASP A 5 22.89 9.32 -5.20
C ASP A 5 23.32 10.00 -3.87
N ARG A 6 24.58 10.36 -3.75
CA ARG A 6 25.17 11.06 -2.60
C ARG A 6 25.01 12.59 -2.60
N GLY A 7 24.23 13.14 -3.51
CA GLY A 7 24.08 14.59 -3.71
C GLY A 7 23.31 15.35 -2.63
N VAL A 8 22.79 14.65 -1.59
CA VAL A 8 22.01 15.24 -0.51
C VAL A 8 22.52 14.78 0.86
N THR A 9 22.56 15.68 1.82
CA THR A 9 22.86 15.34 3.20
C THR A 9 21.67 14.66 3.89
N VAL A 10 21.93 13.85 4.92
CA VAL A 10 20.86 13.22 5.72
C VAL A 10 19.89 14.28 6.30
N SER A 11 20.41 15.44 6.70
CA SER A 11 19.61 16.53 7.23
C SER A 11 18.65 17.12 6.19
N GLU A 12 19.14 17.35 4.97
CA GLU A 12 18.31 17.82 3.86
C GLU A 12 17.26 16.79 3.46
N PHE A 13 17.67 15.52 3.30
CA PHE A 13 16.75 14.43 3.01
C PHE A 13 15.64 14.34 4.07
N LYS A 14 16.00 14.40 5.35
CA LYS A 14 15.06 14.32 6.47
C LYS A 14 13.98 15.39 6.40
N ARG A 15 14.33 16.62 6.03
CA ARG A 15 13.39 17.75 5.92
C ARG A 15 12.24 17.47 4.92
N PHE A 16 12.54 16.78 3.83
CA PHE A 16 11.54 16.40 2.82
C PHE A 16 10.84 15.09 3.19
N PHE A 17 11.57 14.16 3.75
CA PHE A 17 11.06 12.88 4.22
C PHE A 17 9.98 13.05 5.29
N ASP A 18 10.21 13.89 6.29
CA ASP A 18 9.29 14.12 7.41
C ASP A 18 7.94 14.77 7.00
N ARG A 19 7.81 15.29 5.76
CA ARG A 19 6.52 15.79 5.25
C ARG A 19 5.42 14.73 5.24
N THR A 20 5.77 13.47 5.32
CA THR A 20 4.85 12.33 5.33
C THR A 20 4.94 11.48 6.60
N ILE A 21 5.45 12.04 7.69
CA ILE A 21 5.56 11.32 8.97
C ILE A 21 4.22 10.81 9.48
N SER A 22 3.12 11.51 9.19
CA SER A 22 1.75 11.11 9.55
C SER A 22 1.29 9.79 8.89
N ARG A 23 1.96 9.35 7.81
CA ARG A 23 1.65 8.05 7.17
C ARG A 23 2.21 6.85 7.92
N GLY A 24 3.19 7.08 8.77
CA GLY A 24 3.81 6.03 9.56
C GLY A 24 4.31 6.61 10.88
N PRO A 25 3.39 6.88 11.83
CA PRO A 25 3.70 7.60 13.05
C PRO A 25 4.39 6.75 14.11
N ASP A 26 4.47 5.42 13.92
CA ASP A 26 4.95 4.50 14.95
C ASP A 26 6.48 4.53 15.08
N ASP A 27 7.20 4.63 13.95
CA ASP A 27 8.66 4.71 13.94
C ASP A 27 9.18 5.32 12.63
N SER A 28 10.44 5.80 12.63
CA SER A 28 11.08 6.40 11.46
C SER A 28 12.55 6.03 11.38
N ARG A 29 12.99 5.58 10.20
CA ARG A 29 14.39 5.22 9.96
C ARG A 29 14.89 5.79 8.64
N ILE A 30 16.13 6.28 8.64
CA ILE A 30 16.88 6.66 7.44
C ILE A 30 18.19 5.89 7.48
N ILE A 31 18.56 5.29 6.35
CA ILE A 31 19.86 4.64 6.17
C ILE A 31 20.61 5.26 4.99
N ASP A 32 21.93 5.29 5.12
CA ASP A 32 22.86 5.58 4.03
C ASP A 32 23.35 4.25 3.45
N THR A 33 23.04 3.99 2.19
CA THR A 33 23.46 2.78 1.47
C THR A 33 24.91 2.87 0.95
N GLY A 34 25.57 4.00 1.18
CA GLY A 34 26.86 4.33 0.56
C GLY A 34 26.75 4.87 -0.87
N LYS A 35 25.57 4.79 -1.50
CA LYS A 35 25.25 5.33 -2.83
C LYS A 35 24.03 6.25 -2.83
N GLY A 36 23.41 6.46 -1.68
CA GLY A 36 22.23 7.29 -1.52
C GLY A 36 21.50 6.97 -0.22
N LEU A 37 20.31 7.51 -0.06
CA LEU A 37 19.54 7.42 1.17
C LEU A 37 18.20 6.69 0.97
N LEU A 38 17.84 5.83 1.90
CA LEU A 38 16.51 5.25 2.01
C LEU A 38 15.87 5.69 3.34
N GLY A 39 14.61 6.11 3.30
CA GLY A 39 13.84 6.50 4.47
C GLY A 39 12.48 5.78 4.51
N PHE A 40 12.09 5.34 5.70
CA PHE A 40 10.84 4.66 5.97
C PHE A 40 10.18 5.22 7.23
N HIS A 41 8.91 5.61 7.11
CA HIS A 41 8.00 5.88 8.22
C HIS A 41 7.09 4.67 8.37
N ARG A 42 7.03 4.10 9.56
CA ARG A 42 6.30 2.87 9.84
C ARG A 42 4.90 3.15 10.36
N LEU A 43 3.91 2.50 9.75
CA LEU A 43 2.62 2.18 10.36
C LEU A 43 2.59 0.66 10.51
N ALA A 44 2.62 0.18 11.74
CA ALA A 44 2.74 -1.25 12.04
C ALA A 44 1.39 -1.96 11.88
N ILE A 45 1.26 -2.78 10.84
CA ILE A 45 0.07 -3.59 10.53
C ILE A 45 0.40 -5.07 10.67
N MET A 46 1.56 -5.50 10.11
CA MET A 46 2.12 -6.84 10.22
C MET A 46 3.45 -6.80 10.96
N GLY A 47 3.72 -7.84 11.77
CA GLY A 47 4.97 -7.92 12.54
C GLY A 47 5.13 -6.74 13.49
N LEU A 48 4.22 -6.55 14.45
CA LEU A 48 4.12 -5.34 15.30
C LEU A 48 5.36 -5.06 16.16
N HIS A 49 6.29 -6.01 16.27
CA HIS A 49 7.52 -5.88 17.02
C HIS A 49 8.59 -5.04 16.27
N PRO A 50 9.62 -4.54 16.97
CA PRO A 50 10.68 -3.70 16.38
C PRO A 50 11.41 -4.35 15.19
N GLU A 51 11.51 -5.68 15.14
CA GLU A 51 12.16 -6.44 14.08
C GLU A 51 11.46 -6.27 12.72
N GLY A 52 10.16 -5.89 12.72
CA GLY A 52 9.42 -5.55 11.50
C GLY A 52 9.71 -4.16 10.94
N MET A 53 10.69 -3.41 11.52
CA MET A 53 11.06 -2.07 11.04
C MET A 53 11.93 -2.13 9.79
N GLN A 54 11.55 -1.33 8.80
CA GLN A 54 12.28 -1.18 7.54
C GLN A 54 13.26 0.02 7.59
N PRO A 55 14.29 0.09 6.73
CA PRO A 55 14.63 -0.88 5.67
C PRO A 55 15.03 -2.25 6.20
N PHE A 56 14.59 -3.33 5.52
CA PHE A 56 15.18 -4.65 5.70
C PHE A 56 16.53 -4.71 5.01
N GLU A 57 17.42 -5.53 5.56
CA GLU A 57 18.80 -5.71 5.06
C GLU A 57 19.09 -7.19 4.83
N LEU A 58 19.76 -7.49 3.74
CA LEU A 58 20.31 -8.82 3.42
C LEU A 58 21.55 -8.65 2.54
N ASP A 59 22.71 -9.10 3.02
CA ASP A 59 23.98 -9.07 2.29
C ASP A 59 24.30 -7.71 1.66
N GLY A 60 24.15 -6.62 2.43
CA GLY A 60 24.39 -5.25 1.97
C GLY A 60 23.38 -4.70 0.99
N SER A 61 22.31 -5.43 0.72
CA SER A 61 21.14 -4.97 -0.01
C SER A 61 20.06 -4.48 0.95
N TYR A 62 19.28 -3.49 0.55
CA TYR A 62 18.26 -2.87 1.40
C TYR A 62 16.95 -2.71 0.65
N VAL A 63 15.82 -2.83 1.34
CA VAL A 63 14.50 -2.58 0.77
C VAL A 63 13.60 -1.81 1.72
N VAL A 64 12.87 -0.85 1.16
CA VAL A 64 11.69 -0.22 1.78
C VAL A 64 10.47 -0.48 0.91
N CYS A 65 9.38 -0.86 1.53
CA CYS A 65 8.13 -1.19 0.86
C CYS A 65 6.94 -0.58 1.61
N ASN A 66 6.14 0.20 0.91
CA ASN A 66 4.78 0.56 1.33
C ASN A 66 3.83 -0.42 0.65
N GLY A 67 3.35 -1.43 1.36
CA GLY A 67 2.53 -2.47 0.75
C GLY A 67 2.11 -3.57 1.70
N GLU A 68 1.36 -4.52 1.15
CA GLU A 68 0.92 -5.75 1.77
C GLU A 68 1.17 -6.91 0.80
N ILE A 69 1.92 -7.92 1.25
CA ILE A 69 2.28 -9.08 0.44
C ILE A 69 1.40 -10.27 0.86
N TYR A 70 0.25 -10.42 0.26
CA TYR A 70 -0.75 -11.43 0.66
C TYR A 70 -0.29 -12.88 0.57
N CYS A 71 0.62 -13.17 -0.35
CA CYS A 71 1.17 -14.52 -0.54
C CYS A 71 2.39 -14.83 0.34
N PHE A 72 2.79 -13.92 1.25
CA PHE A 72 4.04 -14.05 1.99
C PHE A 72 4.19 -15.36 2.81
N PRO A 73 3.17 -15.93 3.47
CA PRO A 73 3.39 -17.14 4.26
C PRO A 73 3.86 -18.31 3.41
N ARG A 74 3.26 -18.45 2.21
CA ARG A 74 3.65 -19.50 1.24
C ARG A 74 5.05 -19.27 0.68
N LEU A 75 5.39 -18.01 0.35
CA LEU A 75 6.70 -17.65 -0.18
C LEU A 75 7.77 -17.77 0.89
N LYS A 76 7.52 -17.28 2.12
CA LYS A 76 8.41 -17.43 3.28
C LYS A 76 8.78 -18.89 3.50
N LYS A 77 7.76 -19.78 3.54
CA LYS A 77 7.98 -21.22 3.67
C LYS A 77 8.88 -21.79 2.59
N LYS A 78 8.61 -21.47 1.30
CA LYS A 78 9.45 -21.93 0.18
C LYS A 78 10.90 -21.44 0.28
N LEU A 79 11.09 -20.18 0.68
CA LEU A 79 12.43 -19.62 0.86
C LEU A 79 13.18 -20.30 2.00
N MET A 80 12.51 -20.59 3.12
CA MET A 80 13.10 -21.35 4.23
C MET A 80 13.49 -22.77 3.84
N GLU A 81 12.69 -23.45 3.02
CA GLU A 81 12.97 -24.80 2.51
C GLU A 81 14.25 -24.87 1.66
N THR A 82 14.75 -23.75 1.13
CA THR A 82 16.05 -23.72 0.43
C THR A 82 17.24 -23.84 1.38
N GLY A 83 17.04 -23.60 2.68
CA GLY A 83 18.11 -23.56 3.67
C GLY A 83 19.04 -22.33 3.60
N LYS A 84 18.75 -21.39 2.67
CA LYS A 84 19.58 -20.18 2.45
C LYS A 84 19.15 -18.99 3.29
N TYR A 85 17.88 -18.93 3.69
CA TYR A 85 17.28 -17.75 4.30
C TYR A 85 16.69 -18.06 5.67
N THR A 86 16.95 -17.16 6.60
CA THR A 86 16.32 -17.11 7.92
C THR A 86 15.53 -15.80 8.03
N PHE A 87 14.42 -15.82 8.75
CA PHE A 87 13.56 -14.66 8.93
C PHE A 87 13.51 -14.33 10.42
N VAL A 88 13.61 -13.05 10.74
CA VAL A 88 13.65 -12.56 12.12
C VAL A 88 12.38 -11.86 12.54
N SER A 89 11.54 -11.46 11.57
CA SER A 89 10.28 -10.77 11.82
C SER A 89 9.09 -11.53 11.26
N GLU A 90 7.91 -11.13 11.69
CA GLU A 90 6.64 -11.57 11.11
C GLU A 90 6.11 -10.56 10.05
N SER A 91 6.94 -9.59 9.64
CA SER A 91 6.58 -8.68 8.55
C SER A 91 6.54 -9.43 7.22
N ASP A 92 5.49 -9.21 6.47
CA ASP A 92 5.31 -9.71 5.12
C ASP A 92 6.38 -9.22 4.14
N CYS A 93 6.86 -7.98 4.35
CA CYS A 93 7.85 -7.35 3.48
C CYS A 93 9.29 -7.89 3.65
N GLU A 94 9.59 -8.65 4.73
CA GLU A 94 10.91 -9.24 4.93
C GLU A 94 11.30 -10.24 3.81
N ILE A 95 10.32 -10.85 3.13
CA ILE A 95 10.58 -11.78 2.03
C ILE A 95 11.14 -11.11 0.76
N LEU A 96 11.05 -9.78 0.64
CA LEU A 96 11.34 -9.09 -0.63
C LEU A 96 12.80 -9.21 -1.05
N LEU A 97 13.76 -9.09 -0.13
CA LEU A 97 15.18 -9.28 -0.46
C LEU A 97 15.51 -10.74 -0.82
N PRO A 98 15.10 -11.75 -0.04
CA PRO A 98 15.23 -13.15 -0.45
C PRO A 98 14.59 -13.45 -1.81
N MET A 99 13.39 -12.91 -2.09
CA MET A 99 12.75 -13.05 -3.41
C MET A 99 13.58 -12.41 -4.52
N TYR A 100 14.16 -11.25 -4.27
CA TYR A 100 15.01 -10.58 -5.25
C TYR A 100 16.31 -11.38 -5.51
N LYS A 101 16.94 -11.93 -4.48
CA LYS A 101 18.14 -12.76 -4.62
C LYS A 101 17.87 -14.04 -5.42
N GLU A 102 16.70 -14.68 -5.26
CA GLU A 102 16.35 -15.91 -5.99
C GLU A 102 15.84 -15.66 -7.42
N TYR A 103 15.10 -14.58 -7.64
CA TYR A 103 14.35 -14.39 -8.90
C TYR A 103 14.70 -13.10 -9.64
N GLY A 104 15.59 -12.25 -9.08
CA GLY A 104 15.85 -10.94 -9.66
C GLY A 104 14.55 -10.13 -9.82
N THR A 105 14.43 -9.39 -10.92
CA THR A 105 13.22 -8.60 -11.22
C THR A 105 11.98 -9.45 -11.59
N ASP A 106 12.15 -10.75 -11.90
CA ASP A 106 11.02 -11.66 -12.13
C ASP A 106 10.20 -11.92 -10.85
N MET A 107 10.73 -11.54 -9.68
CA MET A 107 9.97 -11.58 -8.43
C MET A 107 8.65 -10.81 -8.52
N PHE A 108 8.62 -9.67 -9.23
CA PHE A 108 7.42 -8.83 -9.31
C PHE A 108 6.21 -9.55 -9.93
N ARG A 109 6.43 -10.51 -10.83
CA ARG A 109 5.37 -11.34 -11.42
C ARG A 109 4.87 -12.45 -10.48
N ARG A 110 5.61 -12.72 -9.40
CA ARG A 110 5.32 -13.80 -8.44
C ARG A 110 4.60 -13.31 -7.19
N LEU A 111 4.55 -12.00 -6.99
CA LEU A 111 3.89 -11.37 -5.85
C LEU A 111 2.39 -11.23 -6.08
N ASP A 112 1.58 -11.77 -5.18
CA ASP A 112 0.18 -11.37 -5.00
C ASP A 112 0.15 -10.32 -3.90
N ALA A 113 0.19 -9.06 -4.30
CA ALA A 113 0.50 -7.95 -3.40
C ALA A 113 -0.01 -6.62 -3.95
N GLU A 114 -0.20 -5.66 -3.06
CA GLU A 114 -0.24 -4.23 -3.38
C GLU A 114 1.01 -3.59 -2.80
N PHE A 115 1.80 -2.92 -3.63
CA PHE A 115 3.09 -2.41 -3.19
C PHE A 115 3.65 -1.24 -4.00
N ALA A 116 4.44 -0.44 -3.31
CA ALA A 116 5.40 0.51 -3.88
C ALA A 116 6.71 0.34 -3.12
N LEU A 117 7.77 -0.11 -3.79
CA LEU A 117 9.04 -0.40 -3.13
C LEU A 117 10.23 0.31 -3.80
N ILE A 118 11.27 0.49 -3.00
CA ILE A 118 12.59 0.91 -3.44
C ILE A 118 13.58 -0.06 -2.84
N LEU A 119 14.38 -0.68 -3.69
CA LEU A 119 15.40 -1.66 -3.33
C LEU A 119 16.78 -1.14 -3.76
N TYR A 120 17.75 -1.19 -2.86
CA TYR A 120 19.15 -1.04 -3.17
C TYR A 120 19.80 -2.42 -3.25
N ASP A 121 20.40 -2.74 -4.37
CA ASP A 121 21.14 -3.97 -4.61
C ASP A 121 22.61 -3.74 -4.29
N GLY A 122 23.10 -4.37 -3.22
CA GLY A 122 24.48 -4.24 -2.75
C GLY A 122 25.50 -4.85 -3.71
N ASP A 123 25.13 -5.91 -4.44
CA ASP A 123 26.04 -6.58 -5.38
C ASP A 123 26.32 -5.71 -6.62
N THR A 124 25.28 -5.07 -7.17
CA THR A 124 25.39 -4.19 -8.35
C THR A 124 25.54 -2.72 -7.99
N GLN A 125 25.41 -2.37 -6.72
CA GLN A 125 25.42 -1.00 -6.20
C GLN A 125 24.41 -0.09 -6.93
N SER A 126 23.21 -0.61 -7.22
CA SER A 126 22.19 0.06 -8.00
C SER A 126 20.83 0.04 -7.31
N TYR A 127 20.00 1.03 -7.67
CA TYR A 127 18.63 1.11 -7.16
C TYR A 127 17.64 0.53 -8.14
N ILE A 128 16.59 -0.05 -7.57
CA ILE A 128 15.41 -0.54 -8.28
C ILE A 128 14.20 0.04 -7.55
N ALA A 129 13.24 0.54 -8.31
CA ALA A 129 11.94 0.90 -7.75
C ALA A 129 10.86 0.16 -8.52
N ALA A 130 9.77 -0.23 -7.85
CA ALA A 130 8.67 -0.94 -8.50
C ALA A 130 7.33 -0.59 -7.86
N ARG A 131 6.27 -0.67 -8.65
CA ARG A 131 4.90 -0.42 -8.23
C ARG A 131 3.98 -1.53 -8.69
N ASP A 132 3.00 -1.88 -7.86
CA ASP A 132 2.04 -2.96 -8.13
C ASP A 132 1.29 -2.78 -9.46
N PRO A 133 0.71 -3.87 -10.03
CA PRO A 133 0.11 -3.85 -11.36
C PRO A 133 -1.00 -2.82 -11.55
N ILE A 134 -1.77 -2.54 -10.50
CA ILE A 134 -2.93 -1.62 -10.55
C ILE A 134 -2.54 -0.21 -10.07
N GLY A 135 -1.43 -0.10 -9.30
CA GLY A 135 -0.99 1.13 -8.67
C GLY A 135 -1.78 1.49 -7.43
N ILE A 136 -2.19 0.49 -6.65
CA ILE A 136 -2.92 0.67 -5.39
C ILE A 136 -2.09 1.51 -4.42
N ARG A 137 -0.81 1.15 -4.27
CA ARG A 137 0.09 1.95 -3.44
C ARG A 137 0.70 3.11 -4.23
N PRO A 138 0.69 4.32 -3.68
CA PRO A 138 1.22 5.49 -4.38
C PRO A 138 2.74 5.44 -4.45
N LEU A 139 3.28 5.83 -5.61
CA LEU A 139 4.70 6.08 -5.82
C LEU A 139 4.85 7.20 -6.84
N PHE A 140 5.69 8.16 -6.52
CA PHE A 140 6.07 9.28 -7.38
C PHE A 140 7.57 9.29 -7.60
N TYR A 141 8.01 9.90 -8.69
CA TYR A 141 9.41 10.06 -9.01
C TYR A 141 9.71 11.39 -9.68
N GLY A 142 10.96 11.73 -9.73
CA GLY A 142 11.49 12.87 -10.48
C GLY A 142 13.01 12.84 -10.51
N TYR A 143 13.58 13.74 -11.32
CA TYR A 143 15.02 13.93 -11.42
C TYR A 143 15.38 15.28 -10.82
N ASP A 144 16.45 15.32 -10.02
CA ASP A 144 17.02 16.56 -9.53
C ASP A 144 17.82 17.29 -10.63
N MET A 145 18.48 18.39 -10.27
CA MET A 145 19.27 19.19 -11.18
C MET A 145 20.54 18.47 -11.70
N HIS A 146 20.95 17.39 -11.07
CA HIS A 146 22.11 16.58 -11.45
C HIS A 146 21.71 15.31 -12.23
N GLY A 147 20.42 15.11 -12.49
CA GLY A 147 19.89 13.93 -13.17
C GLY A 147 19.72 12.71 -12.24
N THR A 148 19.83 12.89 -10.93
CA THR A 148 19.60 11.83 -9.95
C THR A 148 18.12 11.52 -9.82
N MET A 149 17.78 10.23 -9.81
CA MET A 149 16.41 9.76 -9.61
C MET A 149 16.04 9.78 -8.13
N LEU A 150 14.89 10.33 -7.81
CA LEU A 150 14.27 10.34 -6.50
C LEU A 150 12.90 9.68 -6.54
N PHE A 151 12.57 8.98 -5.47
CA PHE A 151 11.27 8.32 -5.30
C PHE A 151 10.64 8.69 -3.96
N ALA A 152 9.31 8.82 -3.94
CA ALA A 152 8.56 9.01 -2.70
C ALA A 152 7.12 8.49 -2.82
N SER A 153 6.52 8.14 -1.70
CA SER A 153 5.11 7.75 -1.65
C SER A 153 4.17 8.91 -1.99
N GLU A 154 4.57 10.16 -1.72
CA GLU A 154 3.75 11.34 -2.02
C GLU A 154 4.54 12.40 -2.77
N ALA A 155 3.85 13.12 -3.68
CA ALA A 155 4.43 14.18 -4.49
C ALA A 155 5.08 15.29 -3.64
N LYS A 156 4.48 15.64 -2.50
CA LYS A 156 4.97 16.71 -1.63
C LYS A 156 6.37 16.47 -1.09
N ASN A 157 6.81 15.22 -0.95
CA ASN A 157 8.19 14.91 -0.55
C ASN A 157 9.23 15.28 -1.63
N LEU A 158 8.82 15.31 -2.91
CA LEU A 158 9.69 15.59 -4.03
C LEU A 158 9.67 17.06 -4.47
N VAL A 159 8.62 17.80 -4.11
CA VAL A 159 8.48 19.22 -4.44
C VAL A 159 9.60 20.04 -3.80
N GLY A 160 10.40 20.70 -4.64
CA GLY A 160 11.58 21.47 -4.25
C GLY A 160 12.90 20.67 -4.32
N LEU A 161 12.85 19.38 -4.62
CA LEU A 161 14.03 18.54 -4.87
C LEU A 161 14.18 18.19 -6.35
N VAL A 162 13.09 18.07 -7.09
CA VAL A 162 13.08 17.63 -8.49
C VAL A 162 12.48 18.69 -9.40
N TRP A 163 12.87 18.70 -10.67
CA TRP A 163 12.33 19.61 -11.68
C TRP A 163 10.84 19.37 -11.95
N ARG A 164 10.44 18.10 -12.00
CA ARG A 164 9.07 17.69 -12.28
C ARG A 164 8.75 16.41 -11.53
N VAL A 165 7.70 16.45 -10.72
CA VAL A 165 7.14 15.26 -10.07
C VAL A 165 6.22 14.54 -11.06
N ARG A 166 6.38 13.22 -11.15
CA ARG A 166 5.56 12.34 -11.98
C ARG A 166 5.08 11.14 -11.16
N PRO A 167 3.85 10.64 -11.40
CA PRO A 167 3.43 9.36 -10.85
C PRO A 167 4.25 8.24 -11.48
N PHE A 168 4.67 7.27 -10.66
CA PHE A 168 5.35 6.08 -11.14
C PHE A 168 4.33 5.17 -11.85
N PRO A 169 4.61 4.68 -13.07
CA PRO A 169 3.64 3.88 -13.83
C PRO A 169 3.35 2.56 -13.12
N PRO A 170 2.05 2.17 -12.99
CA PRO A 170 1.65 0.88 -12.46
C PRO A 170 2.20 -0.28 -13.30
N GLY A 171 2.41 -1.44 -12.66
CA GLY A 171 2.91 -2.64 -13.34
C GLY A 171 4.31 -2.51 -13.92
N CYS A 172 5.07 -1.52 -13.46
CA CYS A 172 6.43 -1.27 -13.93
C CYS A 172 7.44 -1.36 -12.78
N TYR A 173 8.69 -1.65 -13.16
CA TYR A 173 9.86 -1.36 -12.34
C TYR A 173 10.84 -0.46 -13.09
N TRP A 174 11.62 0.30 -12.34
CA TRP A 174 12.73 1.10 -12.85
C TRP A 174 14.04 0.45 -12.42
N LYS A 175 14.96 0.25 -13.37
CA LYS A 175 16.32 -0.26 -13.14
C LYS A 175 17.26 0.27 -14.22
N GLY A 176 18.47 0.66 -13.85
CA GLY A 176 19.49 1.11 -14.83
C GLY A 176 19.05 2.29 -15.69
N GLY A 177 18.28 3.23 -15.14
CA GLY A 177 17.81 4.41 -15.87
C GLY A 177 16.56 4.19 -16.73
N GLN A 178 16.01 3.00 -16.79
CA GLN A 178 14.90 2.63 -17.68
C GLN A 178 13.70 2.05 -16.91
N PHE A 179 12.50 2.29 -17.45
CA PHE A 179 11.27 1.65 -17.01
C PHE A 179 11.02 0.37 -17.79
N HIS A 180 10.70 -0.69 -17.07
CA HIS A 180 10.34 -1.99 -17.61
C HIS A 180 8.96 -2.37 -17.14
N ARG A 181 8.06 -2.72 -18.06
CA ARG A 181 6.73 -3.21 -17.73
C ARG A 181 6.80 -4.71 -17.42
N TYR A 182 6.31 -5.12 -16.25
CA TYR A 182 6.22 -6.52 -15.87
C TYR A 182 4.77 -7.06 -15.84
N ALA A 183 3.79 -6.16 -15.73
CA ALA A 183 2.37 -6.50 -15.76
C ALA A 183 1.55 -5.39 -16.42
N ASP A 184 0.49 -5.75 -17.11
CA ASP A 184 -0.50 -4.83 -17.65
C ASP A 184 -1.91 -5.36 -17.35
N PRO A 185 -2.61 -4.82 -16.35
CA PRO A 185 -3.96 -5.26 -16.02
C PRO A 185 -4.99 -4.88 -17.10
N GLY A 186 -4.64 -3.97 -18.01
CA GLY A 186 -5.45 -3.62 -19.18
C GLY A 186 -5.30 -4.57 -20.36
N GLU A 187 -4.31 -5.47 -20.32
CA GLU A 187 -4.14 -6.47 -21.35
C GLU A 187 -5.26 -7.54 -21.22
N ALA A 188 -6.08 -7.61 -22.26
CA ALA A 188 -7.21 -8.53 -22.28
C ALA A 188 -6.70 -9.98 -22.29
N GLY A 189 -7.01 -10.72 -21.24
CA GLY A 189 -6.84 -12.16 -21.19
C GLY A 189 -7.84 -12.88 -22.10
N PRO A 190 -7.76 -14.22 -22.22
CA PRO A 190 -8.72 -14.99 -22.97
C PRO A 190 -10.13 -14.79 -22.42
N VAL A 191 -11.11 -14.60 -23.31
CA VAL A 191 -12.52 -14.49 -22.94
C VAL A 191 -12.97 -15.81 -22.30
N ILE A 192 -13.38 -15.72 -21.03
CA ILE A 192 -13.97 -16.87 -20.32
C ILE A 192 -15.37 -17.08 -20.87
N ARG A 193 -15.63 -18.25 -21.42
CA ARG A 193 -16.94 -18.67 -21.86
C ARG A 193 -17.50 -19.68 -20.89
N GLY A 194 -18.81 -19.62 -20.62
CA GLY A 194 -19.50 -20.50 -19.69
C GLY A 194 -20.97 -20.14 -19.58
N THR A 195 -21.74 -20.91 -18.86
CA THR A 195 -23.10 -20.56 -18.46
C THR A 195 -23.06 -19.43 -17.45
N GLU A 196 -24.18 -18.74 -17.28
CA GLU A 196 -24.32 -17.68 -16.26
C GLU A 196 -23.97 -18.19 -14.86
N ASP A 197 -24.44 -19.37 -14.51
CA ASP A 197 -24.18 -20.02 -13.21
C ASP A 197 -22.67 -20.28 -12.98
N GLU A 198 -21.95 -20.75 -13.98
CA GLU A 198 -20.50 -20.98 -13.92
C GLU A 198 -19.74 -19.66 -13.74
N ILE A 199 -20.14 -18.62 -14.46
CA ILE A 199 -19.54 -17.30 -14.37
C ILE A 199 -19.79 -16.70 -12.98
N CYS A 200 -21.05 -16.75 -12.49
CA CYS A 200 -21.42 -16.28 -11.14
C CYS A 200 -20.68 -17.03 -10.04
N ALA A 201 -20.56 -18.36 -10.17
CA ALA A 201 -19.79 -19.16 -9.22
C ALA A 201 -18.30 -18.74 -9.20
N GLY A 202 -17.71 -18.51 -10.37
CA GLY A 202 -16.34 -18.04 -10.49
C GLY A 202 -16.11 -16.65 -9.91
N ILE A 203 -17.05 -15.71 -10.09
CA ILE A 203 -17.01 -14.36 -9.46
C ILE A 203 -17.09 -14.50 -7.93
N ARG A 204 -18.05 -15.28 -7.43
CA ARG A 204 -18.22 -15.52 -5.99
C ARG A 204 -16.95 -16.07 -5.36
N GLU A 205 -16.35 -17.09 -5.96
CA GLU A 205 -15.14 -17.71 -5.44
C GLU A 205 -13.97 -16.70 -5.35
N ARG A 206 -13.76 -15.93 -6.44
CA ARG A 206 -12.69 -14.93 -6.47
C ARG A 206 -12.90 -13.80 -5.46
N LEU A 207 -14.15 -13.36 -5.29
CA LEU A 207 -14.49 -12.31 -4.33
C LEU A 207 -14.25 -12.79 -2.89
N ILE A 208 -14.70 -14.00 -2.55
CA ILE A 208 -14.46 -14.60 -1.23
C ILE A 208 -12.96 -14.72 -0.96
N LYS A 209 -12.17 -15.28 -1.88
CA LYS A 209 -10.71 -15.37 -1.77
C LYS A 209 -10.04 -14.01 -1.67
N GLY A 210 -10.57 -13.02 -2.40
CA GLY A 210 -10.08 -11.64 -2.36
C GLY A 210 -10.26 -10.99 -0.99
N VAL A 211 -11.36 -11.24 -0.30
CA VAL A 211 -11.60 -10.78 1.07
C VAL A 211 -10.75 -11.59 2.06
N GLU A 212 -10.76 -12.93 1.95
CA GLU A 212 -10.05 -13.84 2.85
C GLU A 212 -8.58 -13.45 3.02
N LYS A 213 -7.85 -13.25 1.92
CA LYS A 213 -6.43 -12.91 1.97
C LYS A 213 -6.13 -11.55 2.62
N ARG A 214 -7.11 -10.65 2.67
CA ARG A 214 -7.01 -9.31 3.30
C ARG A 214 -7.41 -9.28 4.78
N LEU A 215 -7.89 -10.41 5.31
CA LEU A 215 -8.20 -10.54 6.73
C LEU A 215 -6.96 -10.90 7.58
N VAL A 216 -5.84 -11.21 6.94
CA VAL A 216 -4.58 -11.52 7.60
C VAL A 216 -3.97 -10.19 8.08
N SER A 217 -3.98 -9.97 9.40
CA SER A 217 -3.43 -8.76 10.02
C SER A 217 -3.15 -9.03 11.51
N ASP A 218 -2.01 -8.51 12.00
CA ASP A 218 -1.72 -8.49 13.45
C ASP A 218 -2.40 -7.30 14.14
N ALA A 219 -2.68 -6.23 13.38
CA ALA A 219 -3.48 -5.10 13.84
C ALA A 219 -4.98 -5.43 13.82
N LYS A 220 -5.76 -4.72 14.66
CA LYS A 220 -7.22 -4.87 14.68
C LYS A 220 -7.83 -4.38 13.36
N VAL A 221 -8.66 -5.24 12.74
CA VAL A 221 -9.34 -4.93 11.49
C VAL A 221 -10.73 -4.35 11.76
N GLY A 222 -11.04 -3.23 11.12
CA GLY A 222 -12.37 -2.62 11.06
C GLY A 222 -12.81 -2.45 9.60
N PHE A 223 -14.11 -2.31 9.38
CA PHE A 223 -14.69 -2.24 8.04
C PHE A 223 -15.51 -0.96 7.88
N LEU A 224 -15.29 -0.27 6.76
CA LEU A 224 -16.16 0.83 6.36
C LEU A 224 -17.39 0.26 5.67
N LEU A 225 -18.57 0.66 6.14
CA LEU A 225 -19.85 0.17 5.65
C LEU A 225 -20.74 1.36 5.25
N SER A 226 -20.91 1.56 3.96
CA SER A 226 -21.77 2.63 3.42
C SER A 226 -23.21 2.17 3.12
N GLY A 227 -23.49 0.87 3.24
CA GLY A 227 -24.77 0.29 2.81
C GLY A 227 -24.88 0.06 1.30
N GLY A 228 -23.89 0.48 0.50
CA GLY A 228 -23.80 0.18 -0.92
C GLY A 228 -23.42 -1.30 -1.16
N LEU A 229 -23.65 -1.80 -2.38
CA LEU A 229 -23.45 -3.21 -2.74
C LEU A 229 -22.04 -3.71 -2.39
N ASP A 230 -20.99 -2.97 -2.76
CA ASP A 230 -19.61 -3.42 -2.62
C ASP A 230 -19.21 -3.54 -1.15
N SER A 231 -19.43 -2.50 -0.35
CA SER A 231 -19.10 -2.50 1.07
C SER A 231 -19.92 -3.55 1.84
N SER A 232 -21.17 -3.72 1.48
CA SER A 232 -22.07 -4.71 2.10
C SER A 232 -21.60 -6.13 1.81
N LEU A 233 -21.22 -6.45 0.57
CA LEU A 233 -20.66 -7.76 0.19
C LEU A 233 -19.36 -8.06 0.91
N VAL A 234 -18.43 -7.10 0.97
CA VAL A 234 -17.15 -7.28 1.67
C VAL A 234 -17.39 -7.55 3.17
N CYS A 235 -18.25 -6.76 3.82
CA CYS A 235 -18.57 -6.94 5.24
C CYS A 235 -19.28 -8.28 5.49
N ALA A 236 -20.24 -8.67 4.66
CA ALA A 236 -20.96 -9.95 4.80
C ALA A 236 -20.02 -11.15 4.62
N ILE A 237 -19.12 -11.11 3.65
CA ILE A 237 -18.11 -12.15 3.44
C ILE A 237 -17.16 -12.22 4.64
N ALA A 238 -16.65 -11.06 5.11
CA ALA A 238 -15.76 -11.01 6.26
C ALA A 238 -16.40 -11.56 7.52
N ALA A 239 -17.66 -11.18 7.83
CA ALA A 239 -18.41 -11.69 8.96
C ALA A 239 -18.57 -13.22 8.87
N ARG A 240 -18.87 -13.75 7.69
CA ARG A 240 -19.02 -15.20 7.47
C ARG A 240 -17.71 -15.95 7.62
N LEU A 241 -16.60 -15.41 7.06
CA LEU A 241 -15.27 -16.06 7.10
C LEU A 241 -14.70 -16.09 8.52
N THR A 242 -14.85 -14.98 9.25
CA THR A 242 -14.31 -14.88 10.61
C THR A 242 -15.16 -15.66 11.63
N GLY A 243 -16.44 -15.87 11.35
CA GLY A 243 -17.39 -16.45 12.30
C GLY A 243 -17.56 -15.63 13.59
N LYS A 244 -17.10 -14.37 13.58
CA LYS A 244 -17.10 -13.45 14.73
C LYS A 244 -17.88 -12.19 14.37
N LYS A 245 -18.31 -11.47 15.40
CA LYS A 245 -18.88 -10.14 15.26
C LYS A 245 -17.79 -9.18 14.77
N ILE A 246 -17.88 -8.73 13.52
CA ILE A 246 -16.94 -7.76 12.96
C ILE A 246 -17.32 -6.34 13.41
N ARG A 247 -16.35 -5.44 13.46
CA ARG A 247 -16.58 -4.01 13.72
C ARG A 247 -16.74 -3.25 12.42
N THR A 248 -17.86 -2.54 12.26
CA THR A 248 -18.17 -1.74 11.09
C THR A 248 -18.35 -0.27 11.44
N PHE A 249 -18.00 0.62 10.51
CA PHE A 249 -18.09 2.05 10.69
C PHE A 249 -18.81 2.66 9.49
N ALA A 250 -19.71 3.60 9.76
CA ALA A 250 -20.30 4.46 8.75
C ALA A 250 -20.10 5.93 9.14
N ILE A 251 -19.96 6.78 8.13
CA ILE A 251 -19.85 8.21 8.34
C ILE A 251 -20.85 8.93 7.46
N GLY A 252 -21.53 9.94 8.00
CA GLY A 252 -22.49 10.76 7.28
C GLY A 252 -22.42 12.22 7.72
N MET A 253 -22.88 13.12 6.87
CA MET A 253 -23.05 14.51 7.25
C MET A 253 -24.39 14.74 7.95
N SER A 254 -24.43 15.71 8.88
CA SER A 254 -25.68 16.12 9.54
C SER A 254 -26.68 16.66 8.52
N GLY A 255 -27.92 16.19 8.61
CA GLY A 255 -29.01 16.54 7.71
C GLY A 255 -29.70 15.30 7.17
N ASP A 256 -29.45 14.91 5.93
CA ASP A 256 -30.07 13.75 5.28
C ASP A 256 -29.02 12.72 4.87
N ALA A 257 -28.39 12.07 5.85
CA ALA A 257 -27.45 10.98 5.58
C ALA A 257 -28.21 9.67 5.25
N ILE A 258 -28.79 9.60 4.05
CA ILE A 258 -29.52 8.42 3.54
C ILE A 258 -28.67 7.17 3.66
N ASP A 259 -27.36 7.27 3.38
CA ASP A 259 -26.41 6.17 3.43
C ASP A 259 -26.29 5.55 4.84
N LEU A 260 -26.45 6.32 5.92
CA LEU A 260 -26.43 5.78 7.29
C LEU A 260 -27.59 4.82 7.56
N GLY A 261 -28.78 5.08 6.98
CA GLY A 261 -29.93 4.19 7.06
C GLY A 261 -29.63 2.83 6.44
N TYR A 262 -29.12 2.81 5.22
CA TYR A 262 -28.73 1.58 4.54
C TYR A 262 -27.57 0.85 5.24
N ALA A 263 -26.58 1.60 5.74
CA ALA A 263 -25.48 1.01 6.51
C ALA A 263 -25.98 0.29 7.76
N ARG A 264 -26.94 0.88 8.48
CA ARG A 264 -27.56 0.29 9.68
C ARG A 264 -28.32 -0.99 9.35
N GLU A 265 -29.15 -0.99 8.30
CA GLU A 265 -29.87 -2.17 7.85
C GLU A 265 -28.92 -3.35 7.55
N VAL A 266 -27.83 -3.07 6.83
CA VAL A 266 -26.81 -4.11 6.55
C VAL A 266 -26.09 -4.54 7.83
N ALA A 267 -25.75 -3.61 8.71
CA ALA A 267 -25.08 -3.91 9.97
C ALA A 267 -25.92 -4.82 10.88
N GLU A 268 -27.24 -4.57 10.95
CA GLU A 268 -28.18 -5.41 11.66
C GLU A 268 -28.30 -6.80 11.02
N PHE A 269 -28.39 -6.87 9.68
CA PHE A 269 -28.47 -8.13 8.94
C PHE A 269 -27.26 -9.04 9.17
N ILE A 270 -26.04 -8.48 9.16
CA ILE A 270 -24.80 -9.25 9.37
C ILE A 270 -24.44 -9.40 10.85
N GLY A 271 -25.15 -8.72 11.75
CA GLY A 271 -24.89 -8.78 13.19
C GLY A 271 -23.58 -8.13 13.62
N SER A 272 -23.12 -7.05 12.93
CA SER A 272 -21.86 -6.38 13.23
C SER A 272 -21.95 -5.48 14.48
N ASP A 273 -20.77 -5.15 15.05
CA ASP A 273 -20.60 -4.07 16.02
C ASP A 273 -20.45 -2.77 15.25
N HIS A 274 -21.58 -2.08 15.03
CA HIS A 274 -21.67 -0.92 14.12
C HIS A 274 -21.54 0.39 14.87
N MET A 275 -20.72 1.29 14.34
CA MET A 275 -20.56 2.65 14.83
C MET A 275 -20.83 3.65 13.72
N GLU A 276 -21.69 4.61 14.00
CA GLU A 276 -21.97 5.74 13.10
C GLU A 276 -21.31 7.02 13.60
N VAL A 277 -20.69 7.75 12.69
CA VAL A 277 -20.10 9.07 12.95
C VAL A 277 -20.85 10.10 12.12
N VAL A 278 -21.42 11.09 12.78
CA VAL A 278 -22.13 12.18 12.12
C VAL A 278 -21.30 13.46 12.19
N VAL A 279 -20.88 13.96 11.04
CA VAL A 279 -20.03 15.14 10.92
C VAL A 279 -20.88 16.35 10.55
N PRO A 280 -20.80 17.46 11.32
CA PRO A 280 -21.44 18.70 10.94
C PRO A 280 -20.87 19.26 9.63
N VAL A 281 -21.71 19.74 8.72
CA VAL A 281 -21.30 20.31 7.42
C VAL A 281 -20.23 21.40 7.60
N LYS A 282 -20.36 22.23 8.65
CA LYS A 282 -19.39 23.30 8.94
C LYS A 282 -18.00 22.74 9.23
N GLU A 283 -17.89 21.63 9.95
CA GLU A 283 -16.61 20.95 10.25
C GLU A 283 -16.02 20.32 9.01
N ALA A 284 -16.84 19.64 8.20
CA ALA A 284 -16.41 19.08 6.93
C ALA A 284 -15.84 20.14 5.97
N VAL A 285 -16.47 21.31 5.89
CA VAL A 285 -15.96 22.42 5.07
C VAL A 285 -14.68 23.01 5.65
N ALA A 286 -14.58 23.15 6.97
CA ALA A 286 -13.37 23.65 7.61
C ALA A 286 -12.15 22.72 7.39
N ALA A 287 -12.38 21.41 7.31
CA ALA A 287 -11.32 20.40 7.09
C ALA A 287 -10.78 20.35 5.64
N LEU A 288 -11.44 20.98 4.66
CA LEU A 288 -11.08 20.83 3.24
C LEU A 288 -9.61 21.15 2.92
N SER A 289 -9.06 22.21 3.51
CA SER A 289 -7.64 22.58 3.30
C SER A 289 -6.69 21.49 3.79
N ASP A 290 -6.98 20.91 4.95
CA ASP A 290 -6.15 19.87 5.56
C ASP A 290 -6.30 18.55 4.82
N VAL A 291 -7.52 18.23 4.36
CA VAL A 291 -7.77 17.07 3.47
C VAL A 291 -6.93 17.20 2.20
N ILE A 292 -6.99 18.35 1.51
CA ILE A 292 -6.22 18.60 0.28
C ILE A 292 -4.70 18.47 0.54
N ALA A 293 -4.21 19.04 1.63
CA ALA A 293 -2.81 18.96 2.01
C ALA A 293 -2.39 17.51 2.34
N THR A 294 -3.28 16.74 2.95
CA THR A 294 -3.02 15.34 3.32
C THR A 294 -2.98 14.43 2.09
N ILE A 295 -3.99 14.53 1.20
CA ILE A 295 -4.07 13.67 0.01
C ILE A 295 -3.18 14.15 -1.15
N GLY A 296 -2.68 15.39 -1.09
CA GLY A 296 -1.84 15.98 -2.14
C GLY A 296 -2.56 16.20 -3.48
N SER A 297 -3.88 16.32 -3.47
CA SER A 297 -4.72 16.53 -4.65
C SER A 297 -5.89 17.47 -4.33
N TYR A 298 -6.31 18.23 -5.31
CA TYR A 298 -7.55 19.04 -5.27
C TYR A 298 -8.59 18.56 -6.31
N ASP A 299 -8.42 17.33 -6.82
CA ASP A 299 -9.45 16.68 -7.62
C ASP A 299 -10.73 16.51 -6.81
N ILE A 300 -11.83 17.01 -7.36
CA ILE A 300 -13.11 17.12 -6.64
C ILE A 300 -13.63 15.76 -6.14
N THR A 301 -13.46 14.70 -6.94
CA THR A 301 -13.93 13.36 -6.58
C THR A 301 -13.13 12.79 -5.44
N THR A 302 -11.79 12.92 -5.53
CA THR A 302 -10.85 12.47 -4.49
C THR A 302 -11.07 13.24 -3.18
N VAL A 303 -11.20 14.56 -3.22
CA VAL A 303 -11.45 15.40 -2.03
C VAL A 303 -12.77 14.99 -1.36
N ARG A 304 -13.87 14.87 -2.13
CA ARG A 304 -15.18 14.47 -1.58
C ARG A 304 -15.12 13.11 -0.87
N ALA A 305 -14.48 12.12 -1.49
CA ALA A 305 -14.32 10.80 -0.89
C ALA A 305 -13.44 10.82 0.36
N SER A 306 -12.48 11.74 0.43
CA SER A 306 -11.51 11.81 1.52
C SER A 306 -12.00 12.58 2.74
N VAL A 307 -12.96 13.48 2.62
CA VAL A 307 -13.48 14.26 3.76
C VAL A 307 -14.04 13.36 4.86
N GLY A 308 -14.76 12.30 4.48
CA GLY A 308 -15.28 11.33 5.45
C GLY A 308 -14.22 10.42 6.07
N MET A 309 -13.02 10.37 5.49
CA MET A 309 -11.91 9.56 5.99
C MET A 309 -10.94 10.35 6.87
N TYR A 310 -11.02 11.67 6.83
CA TYR A 310 -10.21 12.60 7.62
C TYR A 310 -10.78 12.79 9.02
#